data_736b0abceab555afce1a4a94223168cb
#
_entry.id   736b0abceab555afce1a4a94223168cb
#
_cell.length_a   1.000
_cell.length_b   1.000
_cell.length_c   1.000
_cell.angle_alpha   90.00
_cell.angle_beta   90.00
_cell.angle_gamma   90.00
#
_symmetry.space_group_name_H-M   'P 1'
#
loop_
_entity.id
_entity.type
_entity.pdbx_description
1 polymer ?
#
loop_
_entity_poly.entity_id
_entity_poly.type
_entity_poly.pdbx_seq_one_letter_code
_entity_poly.pdbx_strand_id
1 'polypeptide(L)'
;MIACGAARYALARGDRAEAAELWPLVEWCLEYCRRQLTADGVVASDTDELEGRFPTGDANLCTSTLYYDALLSAVSLGRELGVESAQTARYAAQARALARAIDAHFGGEVGGYDTYRYYAGNTLLRSWICMPLIVGLKERSEGTVRALLGPELMTDDGLLTQQGSSTFWDRSTLYALRGIFRAGYADKAGDFLHRFT
;
A
#
# COMPACT_ATOMS: atom_id res chain seq x y z
N MET A 1 1.51 9.52 -1.45
CA MET A 1 2.52 9.51 -0.37
C MET A 1 2.41 10.70 0.59
N ILE A 2 2.37 11.96 0.10
CA ILE A 2 2.38 13.17 0.95
C ILE A 2 1.28 13.14 2.03
N ALA A 3 0.02 12.93 1.66
CA ALA A 3 -1.09 12.91 2.63
C ALA A 3 -0.92 11.86 3.74
N CYS A 4 -0.51 10.64 3.37
CA CYS A 4 -0.26 9.58 4.35
C CYS A 4 0.91 9.95 5.29
N GLY A 5 2.02 10.46 4.73
CA GLY A 5 3.18 10.89 5.50
C GLY A 5 2.85 12.04 6.45
N ALA A 6 2.21 13.10 5.96
CA ALA A 6 1.82 14.26 6.76
C ALA A 6 0.85 13.88 7.89
N ALA A 7 -0.19 13.10 7.60
CA ALA A 7 -1.16 12.68 8.61
C ALA A 7 -0.53 11.77 9.68
N ARG A 8 0.31 10.83 9.28
CA ARG A 8 1.01 9.94 10.23
C ARG A 8 2.05 10.68 11.07
N TYR A 9 2.77 11.61 10.45
CA TYR A 9 3.71 12.48 11.16
C TYR A 9 2.99 13.30 12.23
N ALA A 10 1.89 13.98 11.87
CA ALA A 10 1.10 14.76 12.80
C ALA A 10 0.57 13.92 13.97
N LEU A 11 0.04 12.72 13.69
CA LEU A 11 -0.41 11.78 14.72
C LEU A 11 0.72 11.31 15.64
N ALA A 12 1.91 11.07 15.10
CA ALA A 12 3.07 10.61 15.88
C ALA A 12 3.66 11.72 16.74
N ARG A 13 3.65 12.96 16.26
CA ARG A 13 4.11 14.14 17.02
C ARG A 13 3.20 14.47 18.19
N GLY A 14 1.89 14.31 18.02
CA GLY A 14 0.91 14.66 19.05
C GLY A 14 0.74 16.16 19.28
N ASP A 15 1.35 17.02 18.44
CA ASP A 15 1.21 18.48 18.50
C ASP A 15 -0.03 18.88 17.69
N ARG A 16 -1.06 19.35 18.39
CA ARG A 16 -2.35 19.70 17.78
C ARG A 16 -2.25 20.96 16.89
N ALA A 17 -1.37 21.91 17.21
CA ALA A 17 -1.22 23.13 16.42
C ALA A 17 -0.55 22.79 15.09
N GLU A 18 0.55 22.06 15.11
CA GLU A 18 1.25 21.57 13.92
C GLU A 18 0.34 20.66 13.07
N ALA A 19 -0.44 19.79 13.71
CA ALA A 19 -1.42 18.94 13.03
C ALA A 19 -2.50 19.76 12.29
N ALA A 20 -2.98 20.86 12.88
CA ALA A 20 -3.95 21.76 12.25
C ALA A 20 -3.35 22.50 11.06
N GLU A 21 -2.07 22.88 11.12
CA GLU A 21 -1.35 23.48 9.99
C GLU A 21 -1.16 22.52 8.81
N LEU A 22 -0.98 21.23 9.10
CA LEU A 22 -0.80 20.19 8.07
C LEU A 22 -2.13 19.71 7.47
N TRP A 23 -3.24 19.91 8.16
CA TRP A 23 -4.54 19.39 7.73
C TRP A 23 -4.96 19.86 6.32
N PRO A 24 -4.85 21.14 5.93
CA PRO A 24 -5.19 21.58 4.57
C PRO A 24 -4.38 20.87 3.48
N LEU A 25 -3.10 20.56 3.73
CA LEU A 25 -2.27 19.80 2.80
C LEU A 25 -2.80 18.35 2.64
N VAL A 26 -3.19 17.71 3.74
CA VAL A 26 -3.79 16.37 3.70
C VAL A 26 -5.07 16.39 2.87
N GLU A 27 -5.98 17.34 3.12
CA GLU A 27 -7.23 17.49 2.37
C GLU A 27 -7.00 17.70 0.87
N TRP A 28 -6.07 18.59 0.54
CA TRP A 28 -5.72 18.88 -0.86
C TRP A 28 -5.22 17.64 -1.58
N CYS A 29 -4.32 16.89 -0.97
CA CYS A 29 -3.80 15.64 -1.53
C CYS A 29 -4.89 14.57 -1.69
N LEU A 30 -5.79 14.43 -0.72
CA LEU A 30 -6.91 13.48 -0.81
C LEU A 30 -7.87 13.85 -1.95
N GLU A 31 -8.18 15.13 -2.09
CA GLU A 31 -9.04 15.61 -3.18
C GLU A 31 -8.36 15.43 -4.54
N TYR A 32 -7.04 15.67 -4.64
CA TYR A 32 -6.29 15.39 -5.85
C TYR A 32 -6.42 13.91 -6.26
N CYS A 33 -6.15 12.96 -5.35
CA CYS A 33 -6.30 11.54 -5.64
C CYS A 33 -7.74 11.16 -5.99
N ARG A 34 -8.74 11.76 -5.32
CA ARG A 34 -10.16 11.52 -5.63
C ARG A 34 -10.50 11.88 -7.07
N ARG A 35 -9.93 12.97 -7.59
CA ARG A 35 -10.14 13.41 -8.99
C ARG A 35 -9.43 12.51 -10.00
N GLN A 36 -8.44 11.74 -9.57
CA GLN A 36 -7.72 10.78 -10.41
C GLN A 36 -8.33 9.37 -10.38
N LEU A 37 -9.49 9.18 -9.73
CA LEU A 37 -10.14 7.86 -9.72
C LEU A 37 -10.61 7.49 -11.13
N THR A 38 -10.27 6.28 -11.56
CA THR A 38 -10.77 5.68 -12.80
C THR A 38 -12.22 5.24 -12.66
N ALA A 39 -12.83 4.79 -13.74
CA ALA A 39 -14.16 4.20 -13.71
C ALA A 39 -14.24 2.95 -12.79
N ASP A 40 -13.12 2.21 -12.64
CA ASP A 40 -13.01 1.06 -11.74
C ASP A 40 -12.79 1.45 -10.28
N GLY A 41 -12.65 2.74 -9.98
CA GLY A 41 -12.50 3.26 -8.63
C GLY A 41 -11.10 3.15 -8.03
N VAL A 42 -10.08 2.85 -8.84
CA VAL A 42 -8.66 2.90 -8.46
C VAL A 42 -8.01 4.19 -8.93
N VAL A 43 -6.85 4.57 -8.39
CA VAL A 43 -6.19 5.83 -8.74
C VAL A 43 -5.43 5.68 -10.06
N ALA A 44 -5.75 6.50 -11.05
CA ALA A 44 -4.97 6.62 -12.28
C ALA A 44 -3.58 7.18 -11.97
N SER A 45 -2.54 6.49 -12.44
CA SER A 45 -1.16 6.92 -12.28
C SER A 45 -0.27 6.16 -13.26
N ASP A 46 0.48 6.87 -14.07
CA ASP A 46 1.49 6.36 -15.00
C ASP A 46 2.88 6.24 -14.35
N THR A 47 2.97 6.59 -13.07
CA THR A 47 4.21 6.51 -12.29
C THR A 47 3.93 5.89 -10.93
N ASP A 48 5.00 5.46 -10.26
CA ASP A 48 4.99 4.98 -8.89
C ASP A 48 6.25 5.42 -8.14
N GLU A 49 6.41 4.94 -6.92
CA GLU A 49 7.60 5.19 -6.11
C GLU A 49 8.86 4.43 -6.60
N LEU A 50 8.75 3.59 -7.62
CA LEU A 50 9.87 2.86 -8.24
C LEU A 50 10.57 3.69 -9.32
N GLU A 51 10.19 4.96 -9.47
CA GLU A 51 10.87 5.95 -10.32
C GLU A 51 10.97 5.53 -11.79
N GLY A 52 9.92 4.88 -12.32
CA GLY A 52 9.87 4.44 -13.71
C GLY A 52 10.79 3.27 -14.07
N ARG A 53 11.35 2.59 -13.09
CA ARG A 53 12.23 1.43 -13.32
C ARG A 53 11.50 0.20 -13.84
N PHE A 54 10.20 0.13 -13.58
CA PHE A 54 9.34 -0.94 -14.03
C PHE A 54 8.05 -0.37 -14.63
N PRO A 55 7.40 -1.07 -15.57
CA PRO A 55 6.09 -0.66 -16.07
C PRO A 55 5.08 -0.53 -14.93
N THR A 56 4.25 0.52 -14.96
CA THR A 56 3.26 0.83 -13.92
C THR A 56 1.82 0.72 -14.41
N GLY A 57 1.61 0.62 -15.71
CA GLY A 57 0.28 0.72 -16.32
C GLY A 57 -0.34 2.12 -16.13
N ASP A 58 -1.62 2.24 -16.43
CA ASP A 58 -2.39 3.49 -16.26
C ASP A 58 -2.93 3.67 -14.84
N ALA A 59 -2.86 2.62 -14.03
CA ALA A 59 -3.14 2.58 -12.59
C ALA A 59 -2.31 1.47 -11.96
N ASN A 60 -1.76 1.72 -10.78
CA ASN A 60 -0.94 0.73 -10.10
C ASN A 60 -1.38 0.50 -8.65
N LEU A 61 -1.04 -0.70 -8.16
CA LEU A 61 -1.39 -1.18 -6.84
C LEU A 61 -0.84 -0.28 -5.74
N CYS A 62 0.41 0.19 -5.87
CA CYS A 62 1.07 1.01 -4.86
C CYS A 62 0.35 2.33 -4.65
N THR A 63 0.10 3.10 -5.72
CA THR A 63 -0.57 4.41 -5.64
C THR A 63 -1.96 4.29 -5.04
N SER A 64 -2.75 3.30 -5.47
CA SER A 64 -4.10 3.07 -4.93
C SER A 64 -4.08 2.66 -3.46
N THR A 65 -3.13 1.81 -3.07
CA THR A 65 -2.95 1.37 -1.68
C THR A 65 -2.51 2.51 -0.76
N LEU A 66 -1.61 3.38 -1.22
CA LEU A 66 -1.19 4.56 -0.46
C LEU A 66 -2.31 5.59 -0.31
N TYR A 67 -3.18 5.73 -1.31
CA TYR A 67 -4.38 6.57 -1.17
C TYR A 67 -5.35 6.00 -0.14
N TYR A 68 -5.56 4.68 -0.11
CA TYR A 68 -6.35 4.02 0.93
C TYR A 68 -5.81 4.32 2.34
N ASP A 69 -4.51 4.18 2.54
CA ASP A 69 -3.86 4.46 3.81
C ASP A 69 -3.95 5.95 4.21
N ALA A 70 -3.84 6.85 3.23
CA ALA A 70 -4.02 8.29 3.44
C ALA A 70 -5.43 8.62 3.92
N LEU A 71 -6.47 8.01 3.34
CA LEU A 71 -7.86 8.17 3.78
C LEU A 71 -8.06 7.72 5.24
N LEU A 72 -7.53 6.56 5.62
CA LEU A 72 -7.61 6.07 6.99
C LEU A 72 -6.84 6.94 7.99
N SER A 73 -5.65 7.39 7.58
CA SER A 73 -4.83 8.30 8.40
C SER A 73 -5.53 9.65 8.60
N ALA A 74 -6.19 10.17 7.56
CA ALA A 74 -6.98 11.39 7.65
C ALA A 74 -8.23 11.23 8.53
N VAL A 75 -8.88 10.07 8.54
CA VAL A 75 -9.98 9.78 9.48
C VAL A 75 -9.48 9.89 10.92
N SER A 76 -8.32 9.30 11.23
CA SER A 76 -7.75 9.34 12.56
C SER A 76 -7.33 10.77 12.95
N LEU A 77 -6.57 11.44 12.08
CA LEU A 77 -6.12 12.82 12.33
C LEU A 77 -7.30 13.80 12.46
N GLY A 78 -8.30 13.68 11.59
CA GLY A 78 -9.49 14.55 11.63
C GLY A 78 -10.29 14.39 12.92
N ARG A 79 -10.36 13.19 13.48
CA ARG A 79 -10.98 12.97 14.82
C ARG A 79 -10.20 13.65 15.92
N GLU A 80 -8.88 13.56 15.94
CA GLU A 80 -8.01 14.24 16.91
C GLU A 80 -8.11 15.76 16.81
N LEU A 81 -8.26 16.28 15.61
CA LEU A 81 -8.44 17.71 15.36
C LEU A 81 -9.87 18.21 15.67
N GLY A 82 -10.85 17.32 15.81
CA GLY A 82 -12.25 17.69 15.97
C GLY A 82 -12.90 18.16 14.66
N VAL A 83 -12.40 17.68 13.52
CA VAL A 83 -13.00 17.92 12.21
C VAL A 83 -14.43 17.35 12.18
N GLU A 84 -15.30 18.00 11.42
CA GLU A 84 -16.71 17.61 11.31
C GLU A 84 -16.88 16.12 11.02
N SER A 85 -17.75 15.47 11.79
CA SER A 85 -17.98 14.02 11.72
C SER A 85 -18.45 13.55 10.34
N ALA A 86 -19.18 14.38 9.61
CA ALA A 86 -19.62 14.10 8.24
C ALA A 86 -18.43 13.99 7.28
N GLN A 87 -17.39 14.83 7.46
CA GLN A 87 -16.19 14.78 6.64
C GLN A 87 -15.36 13.53 6.90
N THR A 88 -15.10 13.20 8.15
CA THR A 88 -14.37 11.97 8.52
C THR A 88 -15.12 10.71 8.11
N ALA A 89 -16.47 10.71 8.21
CA ALA A 89 -17.32 9.62 7.72
C ALA A 89 -17.24 9.46 6.19
N ARG A 90 -17.15 10.56 5.43
CA ARG A 90 -16.95 10.55 3.99
C ARG A 90 -15.60 9.91 3.62
N TYR A 91 -14.51 10.26 4.29
CA TYR A 91 -13.20 9.63 4.05
C TYR A 91 -13.22 8.13 4.39
N ALA A 92 -13.88 7.75 5.48
CA ALA A 92 -14.05 6.34 5.83
C ALA A 92 -14.86 5.56 4.78
N ALA A 93 -15.91 6.18 4.21
CA ALA A 93 -16.69 5.57 3.14
C ALA A 93 -15.87 5.42 1.85
N GLN A 94 -15.08 6.44 1.48
CA GLN A 94 -14.16 6.38 0.34
C GLN A 94 -13.11 5.27 0.52
N ALA A 95 -12.52 5.14 1.71
CA ALA A 95 -11.57 4.07 2.01
C ALA A 95 -12.19 2.68 1.80
N ARG A 96 -13.41 2.46 2.30
CA ARG A 96 -14.11 1.18 2.08
C ARG A 96 -14.42 0.89 0.61
N ALA A 97 -14.79 1.91 -0.15
CA ALA A 97 -15.02 1.77 -1.58
C ALA A 97 -13.73 1.43 -2.33
N LEU A 98 -12.64 2.16 -2.01
CA LEU A 98 -11.32 1.93 -2.60
C LEU A 98 -10.75 0.55 -2.25
N ALA A 99 -10.95 0.04 -1.03
CA ALA A 99 -10.52 -1.31 -0.65
C ALA A 99 -11.14 -2.38 -1.57
N ARG A 100 -12.45 -2.26 -1.83
CA ARG A 100 -13.14 -3.17 -2.78
C ARG A 100 -12.65 -3.01 -4.21
N ALA A 101 -12.41 -1.77 -4.64
CA ALA A 101 -11.88 -1.47 -5.97
C ALA A 101 -10.47 -2.04 -6.17
N ILE A 102 -9.59 -1.93 -5.17
CA ILE A 102 -8.24 -2.52 -5.17
C ILE A 102 -8.32 -4.03 -5.37
N ASP A 103 -9.15 -4.73 -4.60
CA ASP A 103 -9.30 -6.17 -4.73
C ASP A 103 -9.89 -6.57 -6.09
N ALA A 104 -10.92 -5.88 -6.55
CA ALA A 104 -11.58 -6.16 -7.83
C ALA A 104 -10.67 -5.91 -9.05
N HIS A 105 -9.86 -4.82 -9.02
CA HIS A 105 -9.05 -4.40 -10.16
C HIS A 105 -7.69 -5.11 -10.21
N PHE A 106 -7.01 -5.21 -9.07
CA PHE A 106 -5.65 -5.78 -9.00
C PHE A 106 -5.64 -7.24 -8.54
N GLY A 107 -6.66 -7.71 -7.85
CA GLY A 107 -6.72 -9.08 -7.33
C GLY A 107 -6.79 -10.14 -8.43
N GLY A 108 -6.16 -11.27 -8.19
CA GLY A 108 -6.18 -12.41 -9.11
C GLY A 108 -5.00 -13.35 -8.94
N GLU A 109 -4.92 -14.34 -9.82
CA GLU A 109 -3.80 -15.26 -9.83
C GLU A 109 -2.60 -14.65 -10.57
N VAL A 110 -1.42 -14.67 -9.95
CA VAL A 110 -0.12 -14.29 -10.53
C VAL A 110 0.92 -15.31 -10.09
N GLY A 111 1.61 -15.90 -11.05
CA GLY A 111 2.64 -16.91 -10.75
C GLY A 111 2.12 -18.14 -9.99
N GLY A 112 0.85 -18.49 -10.11
CA GLY A 112 0.21 -19.59 -9.37
C GLY A 112 -0.22 -19.25 -7.94
N TYR A 113 -0.20 -17.97 -7.56
CA TYR A 113 -0.65 -17.50 -6.24
C TYR A 113 -1.89 -16.60 -6.37
N ASP A 114 -2.87 -16.79 -5.50
CA ASP A 114 -3.99 -15.86 -5.35
C ASP A 114 -3.53 -14.60 -4.60
N THR A 115 -3.13 -13.58 -5.36
CA THR A 115 -2.50 -12.36 -4.86
C THR A 115 -2.97 -11.13 -5.64
N TYR A 116 -2.09 -10.19 -5.91
CA TYR A 116 -2.37 -8.97 -6.65
C TYR A 116 -1.47 -8.84 -7.87
N ARG A 117 -2.03 -8.37 -8.98
CA ARG A 117 -1.27 -7.80 -10.10
C ARG A 117 -0.81 -6.40 -9.71
N TYR A 118 0.37 -6.02 -10.13
CA TYR A 118 0.85 -4.67 -9.85
C TYR A 118 0.11 -3.60 -10.67
N TYR A 119 -0.29 -3.96 -11.89
CA TYR A 119 -1.17 -3.19 -12.78
C TYR A 119 -1.99 -4.15 -13.66
N ALA A 120 -3.01 -3.64 -14.34
CA ALA A 120 -3.82 -4.43 -15.25
C ALA A 120 -2.96 -5.05 -16.37
N GLY A 121 -3.04 -6.38 -16.54
CA GLY A 121 -2.21 -7.12 -17.49
C GLY A 121 -0.81 -7.52 -17.00
N ASN A 122 -0.41 -7.13 -15.80
CA ASN A 122 0.85 -7.61 -15.23
C ASN A 122 0.76 -9.10 -14.87
N THR A 123 1.71 -9.89 -15.37
CA THR A 123 1.77 -11.36 -15.19
C THR A 123 2.93 -11.82 -14.32
N LEU A 124 3.84 -10.92 -13.95
CA LEU A 124 5.01 -11.23 -13.14
C LEU A 124 4.80 -10.83 -11.68
N LEU A 125 5.28 -11.66 -10.77
CA LEU A 125 5.31 -11.32 -9.36
C LEU A 125 6.26 -10.15 -9.11
N ARG A 126 5.87 -9.24 -8.23
CA ARG A 126 6.69 -8.13 -7.73
C ARG A 126 6.65 -8.09 -6.21
N SER A 127 7.73 -7.71 -5.58
CA SER A 127 7.78 -7.55 -4.11
C SER A 127 6.75 -6.53 -3.59
N TRP A 128 6.37 -5.56 -4.41
CA TRP A 128 5.38 -4.52 -4.06
C TRP A 128 3.94 -5.01 -3.90
N ILE A 129 3.65 -6.27 -4.18
CA ILE A 129 2.37 -6.90 -3.77
C ILE A 129 2.20 -6.92 -2.24
N CYS A 130 3.25 -6.63 -1.48
CA CYS A 130 3.19 -6.46 -0.03
C CYS A 130 2.40 -5.20 0.41
N MET A 131 2.19 -4.22 -0.45
CA MET A 131 1.57 -2.94 -0.09
C MET A 131 0.16 -3.08 0.53
N PRO A 132 -0.76 -3.90 0.01
CA PRO A 132 -2.04 -4.17 0.66
C PRO A 132 -1.89 -4.72 2.09
N LEU A 133 -0.93 -5.61 2.34
CA LEU A 133 -0.67 -6.15 3.68
C LEU A 133 -0.23 -5.05 4.65
N ILE A 134 0.62 -4.13 4.20
CA ILE A 134 1.15 -3.01 5.00
C ILE A 134 0.03 -2.09 5.50
N VAL A 135 -1.01 -1.91 4.72
CA VAL A 135 -2.14 -1.03 5.08
C VAL A 135 -3.32 -1.79 5.70
N GLY A 136 -3.21 -3.11 5.83
CA GLY A 136 -4.18 -3.96 6.52
C GLY A 136 -5.31 -4.48 5.64
N LEU A 137 -5.16 -4.46 4.33
CA LEU A 137 -6.03 -5.19 3.41
C LEU A 137 -5.67 -6.68 3.47
N LYS A 138 -6.65 -7.53 3.79
CA LYS A 138 -6.41 -8.94 4.14
C LYS A 138 -7.02 -9.95 3.16
N GLU A 139 -7.76 -9.50 2.17
CA GLU A 139 -8.55 -10.33 1.27
C GLU A 139 -7.71 -11.46 0.64
N ARG A 140 -6.44 -11.14 0.26
CA ARG A 140 -5.51 -12.09 -0.37
C ARG A 140 -4.23 -12.31 0.44
N SER A 141 -4.29 -12.15 1.77
CA SER A 141 -3.09 -12.15 2.62
C SER A 141 -2.33 -13.47 2.56
N GLU A 142 -3.00 -14.62 2.57
CA GLU A 142 -2.35 -15.92 2.52
C GLU A 142 -1.57 -16.12 1.22
N GLY A 143 -2.22 -15.93 0.07
CA GLY A 143 -1.58 -16.07 -1.23
C GLY A 143 -0.45 -15.07 -1.43
N THR A 144 -0.65 -13.82 -0.98
CA THR A 144 0.38 -12.78 -1.05
C THR A 144 1.61 -13.12 -0.19
N VAL A 145 1.42 -13.60 1.04
CA VAL A 145 2.54 -14.02 1.90
C VAL A 145 3.27 -15.23 1.29
N ARG A 146 2.54 -16.20 0.73
CA ARG A 146 3.13 -17.33 0.03
C ARG A 146 3.94 -16.90 -1.19
N ALA A 147 3.43 -15.94 -1.99
CA ALA A 147 4.13 -15.40 -3.14
C ALA A 147 5.41 -14.63 -2.75
N LEU A 148 5.36 -13.81 -1.70
CA LEU A 148 6.52 -13.07 -1.20
C LEU A 148 7.63 -13.98 -0.68
N LEU A 149 7.25 -15.08 -0.01
CA LEU A 149 8.19 -16.06 0.55
C LEU A 149 8.47 -17.23 -0.41
N GLY A 150 7.93 -17.19 -1.62
CA GLY A 150 8.12 -18.19 -2.66
C GLY A 150 9.46 -18.03 -3.39
N PRO A 151 9.90 -19.09 -4.08
CA PRO A 151 11.21 -19.12 -4.74
C PRO A 151 11.34 -18.12 -5.89
N GLU A 152 10.24 -17.56 -6.38
CA GLU A 152 10.25 -16.56 -7.45
C GLU A 152 10.72 -15.17 -6.99
N LEU A 153 10.56 -14.87 -5.70
CA LEU A 153 10.92 -13.57 -5.12
C LEU A 153 11.95 -13.70 -3.99
N MET A 154 11.86 -14.76 -3.18
CA MET A 154 12.70 -14.90 -2.01
C MET A 154 14.07 -15.48 -2.33
N THR A 155 15.12 -14.84 -1.80
CA THR A 155 16.51 -15.31 -1.85
C THR A 155 17.15 -15.17 -0.47
N ASP A 156 18.38 -15.64 -0.33
CA ASP A 156 19.14 -15.48 0.93
C ASP A 156 19.49 -14.01 1.20
N ASP A 157 19.60 -13.18 0.16
CA ASP A 157 19.95 -11.75 0.26
C ASP A 157 18.72 -10.81 0.39
N GLY A 158 17.51 -11.37 0.48
CA GLY A 158 16.27 -10.61 0.55
C GLY A 158 15.33 -10.88 -0.63
N LEU A 159 14.40 -9.95 -0.86
CA LEU A 159 13.41 -10.12 -1.94
C LEU A 159 13.89 -9.47 -3.24
N LEU A 160 13.79 -10.22 -4.33
CA LEU A 160 13.87 -9.67 -5.68
C LEU A 160 12.78 -8.63 -5.88
N THR A 161 13.09 -7.55 -6.59
CA THR A 161 12.09 -6.52 -6.93
C THR A 161 10.99 -7.06 -7.82
N GLN A 162 11.34 -8.01 -8.69
CA GLN A 162 10.43 -8.67 -9.61
C GLN A 162 10.94 -10.08 -9.92
N GLN A 163 10.03 -11.00 -10.16
CA GLN A 163 10.30 -12.34 -10.67
C GLN A 163 11.19 -12.28 -11.91
N GLY A 164 12.28 -13.06 -11.90
CA GLY A 164 13.25 -13.12 -13.00
C GLY A 164 14.23 -11.94 -13.05
N SER A 165 14.18 -11.00 -12.12
CA SER A 165 15.21 -9.95 -11.98
C SER A 165 16.38 -10.46 -11.12
N SER A 166 17.49 -9.73 -11.15
CA SER A 166 18.62 -9.93 -10.21
C SER A 166 18.75 -8.75 -9.23
N THR A 167 17.74 -7.89 -9.18
CA THR A 167 17.79 -6.65 -8.38
C THR A 167 17.13 -6.89 -7.03
N PHE A 168 17.85 -6.59 -5.96
CA PHE A 168 17.40 -6.56 -4.59
C PHE A 168 17.26 -5.12 -4.11
N TRP A 169 16.26 -4.88 -3.28
CA TRP A 169 16.13 -3.64 -2.55
C TRP A 169 15.78 -3.90 -1.09
N ASP A 170 16.60 -3.40 -0.19
CA ASP A 170 16.34 -3.45 1.25
C ASP A 170 14.97 -2.88 1.56
N ARG A 171 14.59 -1.79 0.90
CA ARG A 171 13.29 -1.16 1.06
C ARG A 171 12.14 -2.11 0.78
N SER A 172 12.16 -2.86 -0.32
CA SER A 172 11.08 -3.80 -0.65
C SER A 172 11.04 -4.99 0.32
N THR A 173 12.20 -5.47 0.76
CA THR A 173 12.32 -6.54 1.76
C THR A 173 11.75 -6.10 3.11
N LEU A 174 12.12 -4.90 3.59
CA LEU A 174 11.62 -4.35 4.86
C LEU A 174 10.11 -4.05 4.81
N TYR A 175 9.60 -3.57 3.68
CA TYR A 175 8.17 -3.40 3.48
C TYR A 175 7.43 -4.73 3.48
N ALA A 176 7.96 -5.75 2.81
CA ALA A 176 7.36 -7.09 2.82
C ALA A 176 7.33 -7.66 4.24
N LEU A 177 8.44 -7.61 4.99
CA LEU A 177 8.50 -8.01 6.40
C LEU A 177 7.41 -7.33 7.23
N ARG A 178 7.31 -5.99 7.12
CA ARG A 178 6.26 -5.23 7.81
C ARG A 178 4.86 -5.69 7.44
N GLY A 179 4.62 -5.96 6.15
CA GLY A 179 3.34 -6.47 5.66
C GLY A 179 3.01 -7.86 6.20
N ILE A 180 3.97 -8.77 6.19
CA ILE A 180 3.84 -10.14 6.68
C ILE A 180 3.54 -10.15 8.19
N PHE A 181 4.27 -9.34 9.00
CA PHE A 181 3.96 -9.16 10.42
C PHE A 181 2.53 -8.65 10.64
N ARG A 182 2.13 -7.61 9.90
CA ARG A 182 0.80 -7.02 10.03
C ARG A 182 -0.32 -7.95 9.59
N ALA A 183 -0.05 -8.85 8.67
CA ALA A 183 -0.98 -9.88 8.23
C ALA A 183 -1.17 -11.01 9.26
N GLY A 184 -0.35 -11.05 10.32
CA GLY A 184 -0.43 -12.04 11.39
C GLY A 184 0.47 -13.26 11.20
N TYR A 185 1.42 -13.22 10.27
CA TYR A 185 2.37 -14.32 10.02
C TYR A 185 3.72 -14.06 10.71
N ALA A 186 3.69 -13.80 12.02
CA ALA A 186 4.84 -13.35 12.80
C ALA A 186 6.02 -14.35 12.75
N ASP A 187 5.76 -15.64 12.85
CA ASP A 187 6.81 -16.66 12.82
C ASP A 187 7.55 -16.65 11.48
N LYS A 188 6.80 -16.64 10.37
CA LYS A 188 7.40 -16.56 9.02
C LYS A 188 8.18 -15.28 8.79
N ALA A 189 7.68 -14.15 9.30
CA ALA A 189 8.38 -12.88 9.22
C ALA A 189 9.65 -12.87 10.08
N GLY A 190 9.61 -13.48 11.27
CA GLY A 190 10.77 -13.64 12.16
C GLY A 190 11.86 -14.49 11.53
N ASP A 191 11.51 -15.65 10.98
CA ASP A 191 12.43 -16.53 10.26
C ASP A 191 13.08 -15.84 9.06
N PHE A 192 12.30 -15.03 8.34
CA PHE A 192 12.83 -14.24 7.23
C PHE A 192 13.76 -13.12 7.71
N LEU A 193 13.37 -12.39 8.75
CA LEU A 193 14.20 -11.33 9.32
C LEU A 193 15.56 -11.87 9.79
N HIS A 194 15.58 -13.02 10.48
CA HIS A 194 16.83 -13.67 10.91
C HIS A 194 17.76 -14.09 9.77
N ARG A 195 17.20 -14.41 8.61
CA ARG A 195 18.05 -14.72 7.44
C ARG A 195 18.55 -13.48 6.73
N PHE A 196 17.78 -12.39 6.78
CA PHE A 196 18.09 -11.15 6.12
C PHE A 196 19.11 -10.29 6.91
N THR A 197 19.19 -10.43 8.25
CA THR A 197 20.08 -9.68 9.13
C THR A 197 21.30 -10.50 9.58
#